data_bd1a3e5d0027e4dd503b79cca99f7e9c
#
_entry.id   bd1a3e5d0027e4dd503b79cca99f7e9c
#
_cell.length_a   1.000
_cell.length_b   1.000
_cell.length_c   1.000
_cell.angle_alpha   90.00
_cell.angle_beta   90.00
_cell.angle_gamma   90.00
#
_symmetry.space_group_name_H-M   'P 1'
#
loop_
_entity.id
_entity.type
_entity.pdbx_description
1 polymer ?
#
loop_
_entity_poly.entity_id
_entity_poly.type
_entity_poly.pdbx_seq_one_letter_code
_entity_poly.pdbx_strand_id
1 'polypeptide(L)'
;MGCCSLLLQRYLYEHTDDQHPVSVADILTFWQEHGIQAGRKSVYSAIEVLQSNSMDIVCVKSTQNRYFVGERLFELPELKLLVDAVESSRFITAKKSERLIEKLGKLTSESHARQLDRHIYMDGTAKPENECIYYSVDEIHNAIQKKRQITFQYYEYTPQKEKIPGRGEGLSSLSSAKLLEFKQKIPTAKAAVGMIKSDCTS
;
A
#
# COMPACT_ATOMS: atom_id res chain seq x y z
N MET A 1 -5.34 32.21 -7.04
CA MET A 1 -5.92 31.55 -5.84
C MET A 1 -5.78 30.03 -5.83
N GLY A 2 -5.88 29.32 -6.96
CA GLY A 2 -5.82 27.86 -6.97
C GLY A 2 -4.54 27.21 -6.39
N CYS A 3 -3.39 27.79 -6.61
CA CYS A 3 -2.11 27.22 -6.14
C CYS A 3 -2.00 27.20 -4.61
N CYS A 4 -2.47 28.23 -3.92
CA CYS A 4 -2.43 28.32 -2.46
C CYS A 4 -3.32 27.24 -1.78
N SER A 5 -4.50 26.99 -2.34
CA SER A 5 -5.42 25.98 -1.78
C SER A 5 -4.91 24.56 -1.97
N LEU A 6 -4.32 24.23 -3.13
CA LEU A 6 -3.71 22.92 -3.38
C LEU A 6 -2.50 22.67 -2.46
N LEU A 7 -1.66 23.67 -2.26
CA LEU A 7 -0.51 23.54 -1.36
C LEU A 7 -0.96 23.39 0.10
N LEU A 8 -2.03 24.12 0.51
CA LEU A 8 -2.62 23.98 1.84
C LEU A 8 -3.26 22.60 2.03
N GLN A 9 -3.97 22.10 1.02
CA GLN A 9 -4.56 20.77 1.05
C GLN A 9 -3.50 19.70 1.34
N ARG A 10 -2.40 19.74 0.58
CA ARG A 10 -1.28 18.83 0.75
C ARG A 10 -0.68 18.93 2.15
N TYR A 11 -0.40 20.15 2.60
CA TYR A 11 0.17 20.41 3.92
C TYR A 11 -0.70 19.85 5.04
N LEU A 12 -2.00 20.16 5.03
CA LEU A 12 -2.93 19.66 6.04
C LEU A 12 -3.01 18.13 6.00
N TYR A 13 -3.05 17.54 4.81
CA TYR A 13 -3.17 16.10 4.67
C TYR A 13 -1.92 15.35 5.14
N GLU A 14 -0.73 15.85 4.86
CA GLU A 14 0.55 15.23 5.22
C GLU A 14 0.93 15.47 6.69
N HIS A 15 0.67 16.66 7.25
CA HIS A 15 1.25 17.07 8.53
C HIS A 15 0.26 17.16 9.68
N THR A 16 -1.05 17.00 9.45
CA THR A 16 -2.04 17.16 10.53
C THR A 16 -2.82 15.90 10.84
N ASP A 17 -3.18 15.72 12.09
CA ASP A 17 -4.14 14.75 12.61
C ASP A 17 -4.78 15.30 13.90
N ASP A 18 -5.62 14.51 14.56
CA ASP A 18 -6.32 14.90 15.81
C ASP A 18 -5.37 15.26 16.95
N GLN A 19 -4.17 14.70 16.96
CA GLN A 19 -3.14 14.98 17.99
C GLN A 19 -2.17 16.10 17.58
N HIS A 20 -2.06 16.38 16.29
CA HIS A 20 -1.14 17.37 15.72
C HIS A 20 -1.87 18.43 14.87
N PRO A 21 -2.80 19.19 15.47
CA PRO A 21 -3.47 20.28 14.76
C PRO A 21 -2.53 21.49 14.59
N VAL A 22 -2.61 22.15 13.44
CA VAL A 22 -1.77 23.33 13.08
C VAL A 22 -2.52 24.64 13.23
N SER A 23 -1.80 25.71 13.57
CA SER A 23 -2.34 27.05 13.67
C SER A 23 -2.26 27.80 12.32
N VAL A 24 -2.99 28.92 12.21
CA VAL A 24 -2.87 29.82 11.05
C VAL A 24 -1.44 30.37 10.89
N ALA A 25 -0.70 30.53 11.98
CA ALA A 25 0.69 30.99 11.94
C ALA A 25 1.59 29.92 11.28
N ASP A 26 1.41 28.65 11.63
CA ASP A 26 2.17 27.54 11.05
C ASP A 26 1.91 27.46 9.54
N ILE A 27 0.65 27.60 9.11
CA ILE A 27 0.28 27.62 7.69
C ILE A 27 0.94 28.78 6.94
N LEU A 28 0.97 29.98 7.56
CA LEU A 28 1.62 31.15 6.96
C LEU A 28 3.14 30.96 6.84
N THR A 29 3.78 30.36 7.84
CA THR A 29 5.20 30.01 7.80
C THR A 29 5.48 29.05 6.67
N PHE A 30 4.71 27.98 6.56
CA PHE A 30 4.81 27.01 5.47
C PHE A 30 4.65 27.65 4.10
N TRP A 31 3.68 28.57 3.92
CA TRP A 31 3.52 29.29 2.66
C TRP A 31 4.69 30.21 2.35
N GLN A 32 5.26 30.88 3.35
CA GLN A 32 6.45 31.72 3.20
C GLN A 32 7.66 30.90 2.71
N GLU A 33 7.89 29.73 3.27
CA GLU A 33 8.94 28.81 2.84
C GLU A 33 8.79 28.37 1.38
N HIS A 34 7.55 28.33 0.88
CA HIS A 34 7.23 28.01 -0.51
C HIS A 34 7.07 29.25 -1.42
N GLY A 35 7.55 30.42 -0.96
CA GLY A 35 7.57 31.65 -1.74
C GLY A 35 6.20 32.34 -1.88
N ILE A 36 5.21 31.93 -1.09
CA ILE A 36 3.87 32.53 -1.11
C ILE A 36 3.76 33.56 0.01
N GLN A 37 3.59 34.82 -0.37
CA GLN A 37 3.30 35.92 0.56
C GLN A 37 1.78 36.08 0.66
N ALA A 38 1.20 35.68 1.78
CA ALA A 38 -0.23 35.75 2.02
C ALA A 38 -0.55 36.14 3.47
N GLY A 39 -1.73 36.70 3.68
CA GLY A 39 -2.20 37.07 5.01
C GLY A 39 -3.20 36.05 5.58
N ARG A 40 -3.59 36.26 6.84
CA ARG A 40 -4.56 35.39 7.54
C ARG A 40 -5.89 35.23 6.80
N LYS A 41 -6.39 36.28 6.13
CA LYS A 41 -7.62 36.22 5.33
C LYS A 41 -7.51 35.20 4.20
N SER A 42 -6.35 35.11 3.55
CA SER A 42 -6.10 34.15 2.49
C SER A 42 -6.13 32.70 3.00
N VAL A 43 -5.64 32.46 4.24
CA VAL A 43 -5.70 31.14 4.87
C VAL A 43 -7.15 30.72 5.11
N TYR A 44 -7.96 31.60 5.71
CA TYR A 44 -9.37 31.31 5.95
C TYR A 44 -10.14 31.06 4.65
N SER A 45 -9.91 31.89 3.62
CA SER A 45 -10.55 31.69 2.32
C SER A 45 -10.10 30.36 1.66
N ALA A 46 -8.86 29.97 1.82
CA ALA A 46 -8.37 28.69 1.33
C ALA A 46 -8.99 27.50 2.07
N ILE A 47 -9.16 27.60 3.39
CA ILE A 47 -9.84 26.59 4.21
C ILE A 47 -11.31 26.45 3.77
N GLU A 48 -12.03 27.57 3.59
CA GLU A 48 -13.43 27.57 3.10
C GLU A 48 -13.54 26.88 1.73
N VAL A 49 -12.61 27.16 0.82
CA VAL A 49 -12.55 26.51 -0.50
C VAL A 49 -12.34 25.02 -0.36
N LEU A 50 -11.45 24.56 0.51
CA LEU A 50 -11.20 23.14 0.73
C LEU A 50 -12.41 22.44 1.37
N GLN A 51 -13.05 23.06 2.36
CA GLN A 51 -14.27 22.55 2.97
C GLN A 51 -15.42 22.47 1.97
N SER A 52 -15.58 23.47 1.09
CA SER A 52 -16.59 23.42 0.03
C SER A 52 -16.34 22.34 -1.02
N ASN A 53 -15.11 21.86 -1.15
CA ASN A 53 -14.71 20.74 -1.98
C ASN A 53 -14.68 19.40 -1.22
N SER A 54 -15.48 19.26 -0.17
CA SER A 54 -15.65 18.02 0.60
C SER A 54 -14.42 17.56 1.37
N MET A 55 -13.47 18.44 1.68
CA MET A 55 -12.39 18.13 2.60
C MET A 55 -12.85 18.40 4.03
N ASP A 56 -12.86 17.38 4.87
CA ASP A 56 -13.22 17.52 6.28
C ASP A 56 -12.06 18.17 7.05
N ILE A 57 -12.15 19.50 7.24
CA ILE A 57 -11.19 20.27 8.03
C ILE A 57 -11.87 20.66 9.34
N VAL A 58 -11.42 20.07 10.41
CA VAL A 58 -11.87 20.32 11.77
C VAL A 58 -11.13 21.51 12.36
N CYS A 59 -11.88 22.42 12.97
CA CYS A 59 -11.33 23.58 13.70
C CYS A 59 -11.47 23.35 15.20
N VAL A 60 -10.35 23.21 15.88
CA VAL A 60 -10.30 23.21 17.35
C VAL A 60 -10.21 24.63 17.84
N LYS A 61 -11.29 25.12 18.48
CA LYS A 61 -11.36 26.44 19.06
C LYS A 61 -10.57 26.47 20.37
N SER A 62 -9.50 27.26 20.41
CA SER A 62 -8.67 27.52 21.57
C SER A 62 -8.28 29.00 21.56
N THR A 63 -7.32 29.40 22.37
CA THR A 63 -6.72 30.77 22.31
C THR A 63 -6.27 31.13 20.90
N GLN A 64 -5.84 30.12 20.14
CA GLN A 64 -5.61 30.20 18.69
C GLN A 64 -6.34 29.05 18.03
N ASN A 65 -7.13 29.34 16.98
CA ASN A 65 -7.79 28.32 16.20
C ASN A 65 -6.75 27.40 15.57
N ARG A 66 -6.93 26.10 15.75
CA ARG A 66 -6.08 25.06 15.15
C ARG A 66 -6.91 24.18 14.22
N TYR A 67 -6.28 23.72 13.17
CA TYR A 67 -6.93 22.99 12.09
C TYR A 67 -6.25 21.65 11.85
N PHE A 68 -7.04 20.62 11.55
CA PHE A 68 -6.55 19.32 11.11
C PHE A 68 -7.57 18.65 10.18
N VAL A 69 -7.12 17.64 9.45
CA VAL A 69 -8.01 16.82 8.61
C VAL A 69 -8.66 15.76 9.49
N GLY A 70 -9.98 15.82 9.62
CA GLY A 70 -10.76 14.88 10.42
C GLY A 70 -10.95 13.55 9.70
N GLU A 71 -11.75 13.52 8.64
CA GLU A 71 -12.03 12.30 7.88
C GLU A 71 -10.97 12.05 6.83
N ARG A 72 -10.44 10.83 6.83
CA ARG A 72 -9.45 10.33 5.87
C ARG A 72 -10.00 9.13 5.13
N LEU A 73 -9.39 8.80 3.98
CA LEU A 73 -9.78 7.63 3.19
C LEU A 73 -9.67 6.32 3.99
N PHE A 74 -8.67 6.24 4.88
CA PHE A 74 -8.46 5.13 5.79
C PHE A 74 -8.21 5.64 7.20
N GLU A 75 -8.80 4.97 8.18
CA GLU A 75 -8.46 5.15 9.57
C GLU A 75 -7.13 4.45 9.93
N LEU A 76 -6.46 4.92 10.98
CA LEU A 76 -5.19 4.32 11.42
C LEU A 76 -5.29 2.81 11.73
N PRO A 77 -6.35 2.30 12.39
CA PRO A 77 -6.52 0.86 12.59
C PRO A 77 -6.63 0.06 11.29
N GLU A 78 -7.30 0.61 10.28
CA GLU A 78 -7.43 -0.04 8.97
C GLU A 78 -6.08 -0.12 8.25
N LEU A 79 -5.29 0.96 8.30
CA LEU A 79 -3.94 0.96 7.74
C LEU A 79 -3.02 -0.04 8.45
N LYS A 80 -3.14 -0.20 9.79
CA LYS A 80 -2.41 -1.23 10.53
C LYS A 80 -2.74 -2.63 10.04
N LEU A 81 -4.03 -2.93 9.84
CA LEU A 81 -4.46 -4.22 9.28
C LEU A 81 -3.90 -4.47 7.86
N LEU A 82 -3.85 -3.42 7.03
CA LEU A 82 -3.25 -3.52 5.69
C LEU A 82 -1.74 -3.78 5.75
N VAL A 83 -1.03 -3.12 6.67
CA VAL A 83 0.40 -3.36 6.91
C VAL A 83 0.63 -4.80 7.37
N ASP A 84 -0.14 -5.29 8.35
CA ASP A 84 -0.04 -6.67 8.84
C ASP A 84 -0.30 -7.69 7.72
N ALA A 85 -1.27 -7.42 6.84
CA ALA A 85 -1.56 -8.26 5.68
C ALA A 85 -0.38 -8.30 4.68
N VAL A 86 0.28 -7.16 4.44
CA VAL A 86 1.47 -7.07 3.59
C VAL A 86 2.65 -7.80 4.24
N GLU A 87 2.84 -7.67 5.55
CA GLU A 87 3.92 -8.31 6.28
C GLU A 87 3.76 -9.82 6.36
N SER A 88 2.57 -10.30 6.64
CA SER A 88 2.27 -11.73 6.73
C SER A 88 2.27 -12.43 5.36
N SER A 89 2.22 -11.68 4.27
CA SER A 89 2.21 -12.23 2.93
C SER A 89 3.53 -12.92 2.58
N ARG A 90 3.44 -14.22 2.29
CA ARG A 90 4.57 -15.05 1.84
C ARG A 90 4.85 -14.93 0.33
N PHE A 91 4.06 -14.17 -0.40
CA PHE A 91 4.20 -13.98 -1.85
C PHE A 91 4.94 -12.70 -2.21
N ILE A 92 5.21 -11.85 -1.21
CA ILE A 92 5.82 -10.54 -1.38
C ILE A 92 7.22 -10.59 -0.75
N THR A 93 8.24 -10.15 -1.50
CA THR A 93 9.61 -10.03 -0.97
C THR A 93 9.69 -8.94 0.11
N ALA A 94 10.68 -9.02 1.01
CA ALA A 94 10.89 -7.99 2.04
C ALA A 94 10.96 -6.58 1.42
N LYS A 95 11.78 -6.39 0.39
CA LYS A 95 11.92 -5.11 -0.33
C LYS A 95 10.61 -4.60 -0.93
N LYS A 96 9.76 -5.48 -1.44
CA LYS A 96 8.46 -5.10 -2.00
C LYS A 96 7.48 -4.74 -0.89
N SER A 97 7.53 -5.43 0.25
CA SER A 97 6.73 -5.11 1.44
C SER A 97 7.05 -3.72 1.97
N GLU A 98 8.32 -3.40 2.18
CA GLU A 98 8.77 -2.07 2.60
C GLU A 98 8.23 -0.97 1.69
N ARG A 99 8.36 -1.15 0.37
CA ARG A 99 7.81 -0.19 -0.61
C ARG A 99 6.29 -0.05 -0.56
N LEU A 100 5.57 -1.12 -0.26
CA LEU A 100 4.11 -1.08 -0.13
C LEU A 100 3.71 -0.37 1.16
N ILE A 101 4.40 -0.63 2.27
CA ILE A 101 4.17 0.02 3.55
C ILE A 101 4.47 1.52 3.46
N GLU A 102 5.57 1.91 2.81
CA GLU A 102 5.85 3.33 2.52
C GLU A 102 4.71 4.00 1.74
N LYS A 103 4.12 3.31 0.77
CA LYS A 103 2.96 3.83 0.02
C LYS A 103 1.70 3.95 0.88
N LEU A 104 1.46 2.97 1.76
CA LEU A 104 0.36 3.03 2.73
C LEU A 104 0.55 4.19 3.70
N GLY A 105 1.77 4.46 4.14
CA GLY A 105 2.09 5.62 4.97
C GLY A 105 1.74 6.97 4.33
N LYS A 106 1.77 7.08 2.99
CA LYS A 106 1.36 8.30 2.27
C LYS A 106 -0.17 8.54 2.27
N LEU A 107 -0.96 7.59 2.74
CA LEU A 107 -2.42 7.72 2.88
C LEU A 107 -2.84 8.32 4.22
N THR A 108 -1.90 8.63 5.08
CA THR A 108 -2.15 9.19 6.41
C THR A 108 -1.19 10.34 6.74
N SER A 109 -1.27 10.89 7.97
CA SER A 109 -0.31 11.91 8.44
C SER A 109 1.07 11.29 8.66
N GLU A 110 2.12 12.13 8.60
CA GLU A 110 3.50 11.71 8.92
C GLU A 110 3.62 11.08 10.32
N SER A 111 2.87 11.59 11.29
CA SER A 111 2.86 11.07 12.65
C SER A 111 2.30 9.64 12.69
N HIS A 112 1.19 9.39 12.00
CA HIS A 112 0.60 8.07 11.89
C HIS A 112 1.47 7.13 11.04
N ALA A 113 2.07 7.62 9.94
CA ALA A 113 2.99 6.84 9.11
C ALA A 113 4.18 6.29 9.92
N ARG A 114 4.77 7.10 10.81
CA ARG A 114 5.83 6.64 11.73
C ARG A 114 5.37 5.55 12.69
N GLN A 115 4.09 5.49 13.04
CA GLN A 115 3.55 4.40 13.85
C GLN A 115 3.43 3.11 13.03
N LEU A 116 3.11 3.21 11.73
CA LEU A 116 3.06 2.05 10.82
C LEU A 116 4.46 1.43 10.63
N ASP A 117 5.49 2.25 10.45
CA ASP A 117 6.87 1.79 10.27
C ASP A 117 7.41 0.98 11.47
N ARG A 118 6.94 1.25 12.68
CA ARG A 118 7.39 0.52 13.89
C ARG A 118 6.90 -0.93 13.93
N HIS A 119 5.87 -1.29 13.19
CA HIS A 119 5.37 -2.65 13.14
C HIS A 119 6.24 -3.60 12.29
N ILE A 120 7.09 -3.07 11.39
CA ILE A 120 7.93 -3.83 10.46
C ILE A 120 8.92 -4.79 11.16
N TYR A 121 9.22 -4.57 12.44
CA TYR A 121 10.31 -5.29 13.14
C TYR A 121 9.86 -6.49 13.98
N MET A 122 8.58 -6.84 14.00
CA MET A 122 8.06 -7.79 15.00
C MET A 122 7.88 -9.24 14.51
N ASP A 123 7.95 -9.52 13.21
CA ASP A 123 7.67 -10.87 12.73
C ASP A 123 8.79 -11.42 11.85
N GLY A 124 9.52 -12.42 12.39
CA GLY A 124 10.55 -13.18 11.68
C GLY A 124 10.00 -14.07 10.55
N THR A 125 8.97 -13.64 9.86
CA THR A 125 8.39 -14.37 8.72
C THR A 125 9.39 -14.41 7.59
N ALA A 126 9.91 -15.58 7.27
CA ALA A 126 10.84 -15.76 6.16
C ALA A 126 10.15 -15.39 4.84
N LYS A 127 10.52 -14.24 4.27
CA LYS A 127 10.01 -13.76 2.99
C LYS A 127 10.82 -14.34 1.83
N PRO A 128 10.20 -14.57 0.66
CA PRO A 128 10.91 -15.02 -0.52
C PRO A 128 11.87 -13.93 -1.03
N GLU A 129 12.99 -14.35 -1.58
CA GLU A 129 13.94 -13.45 -2.25
C GLU A 129 13.55 -13.15 -3.70
N ASN A 130 12.68 -13.97 -4.29
CA ASN A 130 12.34 -13.91 -5.70
C ASN A 130 11.08 -13.05 -5.94
N GLU A 131 11.24 -11.89 -6.56
CA GLU A 131 10.13 -11.00 -6.95
C GLU A 131 9.20 -11.60 -8.02
N CYS A 132 9.64 -12.63 -8.76
CA CYS A 132 8.81 -13.26 -9.79
C CYS A 132 7.55 -13.90 -9.21
N ILE A 133 7.54 -14.28 -7.93
CA ILE A 133 6.37 -14.88 -7.27
C ILE A 133 5.18 -13.92 -7.28
N TYR A 134 5.43 -12.64 -7.02
CA TYR A 134 4.39 -11.61 -7.03
C TYR A 134 3.71 -11.50 -8.42
N TYR A 135 4.50 -11.46 -9.48
CA TYR A 135 3.98 -11.39 -10.84
C TYR A 135 3.27 -12.67 -11.25
N SER A 136 3.79 -13.83 -10.82
CA SER A 136 3.13 -15.11 -11.06
C SER A 136 1.74 -15.21 -10.44
N VAL A 137 1.57 -14.64 -9.24
CA VAL A 137 0.25 -14.57 -8.58
C VAL A 137 -0.71 -13.67 -9.36
N ASP A 138 -0.23 -12.55 -9.89
CA ASP A 138 -1.04 -11.65 -10.72
C ASP A 138 -1.48 -12.33 -12.03
N GLU A 139 -0.58 -13.05 -12.72
CA GLU A 139 -0.89 -13.84 -13.91
C GLU A 139 -1.95 -14.92 -13.64
N ILE A 140 -1.87 -15.58 -12.48
CA ILE A 140 -2.88 -16.55 -12.07
C ILE A 140 -4.26 -15.87 -11.89
N HIS A 141 -4.31 -14.71 -11.24
CA HIS A 141 -5.54 -13.95 -11.08
C HIS A 141 -6.13 -13.52 -12.42
N ASN A 142 -5.29 -13.03 -13.34
CA ASN A 142 -5.70 -12.63 -14.67
C ASN A 142 -6.26 -13.81 -15.48
N ALA A 143 -5.62 -14.97 -15.38
CA ALA A 143 -6.09 -16.19 -16.06
C ALA A 143 -7.45 -16.67 -15.50
N ILE A 144 -7.65 -16.59 -14.17
CA ILE A 144 -8.92 -16.93 -13.54
C ILE A 144 -10.03 -15.99 -14.03
N GLN A 145 -9.79 -14.66 -14.03
CA GLN A 145 -10.77 -13.68 -14.48
C GLN A 145 -11.15 -13.87 -15.96
N LYS A 146 -10.16 -14.13 -16.79
CA LYS A 146 -10.35 -14.34 -18.25
C LYS A 146 -10.79 -15.76 -18.60
N LYS A 147 -11.00 -16.63 -17.62
CA LYS A 147 -11.34 -18.07 -17.79
C LYS A 147 -10.35 -18.80 -18.72
N ARG A 148 -9.06 -18.43 -18.68
CA ARG A 148 -8.01 -19.04 -19.49
C ARG A 148 -7.33 -20.18 -18.73
N GLN A 149 -6.67 -21.04 -19.47
CA GLN A 149 -5.77 -22.05 -18.90
C GLN A 149 -4.40 -21.44 -18.66
N ILE A 150 -3.71 -21.88 -17.61
CA ILE A 150 -2.29 -21.59 -17.39
C ILE A 150 -1.48 -22.87 -17.54
N THR A 151 -0.28 -22.70 -18.05
CA THR A 151 0.70 -23.76 -18.19
C THR A 151 1.88 -23.46 -17.27
N PHE A 152 2.33 -24.43 -16.51
CA PHE A 152 3.45 -24.24 -15.58
C PHE A 152 4.31 -25.49 -15.51
N GLN A 153 5.59 -25.31 -15.16
CA GLN A 153 6.51 -26.39 -14.86
C GLN A 153 6.57 -26.60 -13.35
N TYR A 154 6.36 -27.83 -12.94
CA TYR A 154 6.50 -28.23 -11.55
C TYR A 154 7.88 -28.82 -11.30
N TYR A 155 8.54 -28.36 -10.22
CA TYR A 155 9.82 -28.88 -9.78
C TYR A 155 9.71 -29.42 -8.37
N GLU A 156 10.31 -30.57 -8.12
CA GLU A 156 10.55 -31.12 -6.80
C GLU A 156 12.00 -30.83 -6.40
N TYR A 157 12.23 -30.67 -5.11
CA TYR A 157 13.58 -30.54 -4.57
C TYR A 157 14.00 -31.85 -3.92
N THR A 158 15.17 -32.35 -4.28
CA THR A 158 15.81 -33.45 -3.56
C THR A 158 16.22 -33.01 -2.14
N PRO A 159 16.49 -33.97 -1.22
CA PRO A 159 17.09 -33.65 0.07
C PRO A 159 18.38 -32.83 -0.02
N GLN A 160 19.10 -32.95 -1.15
CA GLN A 160 20.32 -32.21 -1.48
C GLN A 160 20.06 -30.81 -2.06
N LYS A 161 18.77 -30.36 -2.09
CA LYS A 161 18.33 -29.08 -2.68
C LYS A 161 18.54 -28.94 -4.20
N GLU A 162 18.70 -30.03 -4.92
CA GLU A 162 18.73 -30.03 -6.39
C GLU A 162 17.32 -29.98 -6.97
N LYS A 163 17.12 -29.17 -8.02
CA LYS A 163 15.86 -29.10 -8.74
C LYS A 163 15.75 -30.28 -9.70
N ILE A 164 14.74 -31.12 -9.50
CA ILE A 164 14.37 -32.16 -10.47
C ILE A 164 12.98 -31.86 -11.05
N PRO A 165 12.74 -32.10 -12.34
CA PRO A 165 11.39 -32.01 -12.90
C PRO A 165 10.49 -32.94 -12.10
N GLY A 166 9.34 -32.43 -11.63
CA GLY A 166 8.37 -33.24 -10.90
C GLY A 166 7.85 -34.40 -11.76
N ARG A 167 7.43 -35.48 -11.12
CA ARG A 167 6.93 -36.72 -11.77
C ARG A 167 5.63 -36.49 -12.55
N GLY A 168 5.65 -35.68 -13.55
CA GLY A 168 4.60 -35.44 -14.51
C GLY A 168 5.28 -34.84 -15.72
N GLU A 169 5.40 -35.60 -16.77
CA GLU A 169 6.04 -35.16 -17.99
C GLU A 169 5.50 -33.82 -18.48
N GLY A 170 6.36 -32.81 -18.53
CA GLY A 170 6.08 -31.59 -19.27
C GLY A 170 5.11 -30.62 -18.56
N LEU A 171 4.68 -29.69 -19.29
CA LEU A 171 3.75 -28.62 -18.99
C LEU A 171 2.40 -29.13 -18.44
N SER A 172 2.10 -28.87 -17.16
CA SER A 172 0.76 -29.14 -16.61
C SER A 172 -0.15 -27.97 -16.93
N SER A 173 -1.29 -28.22 -17.58
CA SER A 173 -2.31 -27.21 -17.82
C SER A 173 -3.43 -27.30 -16.79
N LEU A 174 -3.78 -26.20 -16.17
CA LEU A 174 -4.91 -26.12 -15.24
C LEU A 174 -6.02 -25.24 -15.81
N SER A 175 -7.24 -25.78 -15.81
CA SER A 175 -8.44 -25.00 -16.12
C SER A 175 -8.76 -24.02 -14.99
N SER A 176 -9.50 -22.97 -15.28
CA SER A 176 -9.89 -21.94 -14.30
C SER A 176 -10.57 -22.51 -13.04
N ALA A 177 -11.33 -23.60 -13.14
CA ALA A 177 -11.97 -24.25 -12.01
C ALA A 177 -10.96 -24.93 -11.06
N LYS A 178 -9.97 -25.64 -11.60
CA LYS A 178 -8.89 -26.26 -10.82
C LYS A 178 -7.93 -25.23 -10.23
N LEU A 179 -7.78 -24.05 -10.86
CA LEU A 179 -6.99 -22.92 -10.36
C LEU A 179 -7.58 -22.33 -9.07
N LEU A 180 -8.90 -22.25 -8.96
CA LEU A 180 -9.58 -21.82 -7.75
C LEU A 180 -9.33 -22.77 -6.57
N GLU A 181 -9.39 -24.08 -6.80
CA GLU A 181 -9.04 -25.09 -5.78
C GLU A 181 -7.55 -25.00 -5.39
N PHE A 182 -6.66 -24.78 -6.34
CA PHE A 182 -5.23 -24.63 -6.09
C PHE A 182 -4.96 -23.37 -5.25
N LYS A 183 -5.64 -22.26 -5.52
CA LYS A 183 -5.53 -21.02 -4.73
C LYS A 183 -5.90 -21.22 -3.27
N GLN A 184 -6.90 -22.06 -2.97
CA GLN A 184 -7.29 -22.37 -1.60
C GLN A 184 -6.29 -23.27 -0.85
N LYS A 185 -5.48 -24.04 -1.57
CA LYS A 185 -4.46 -24.96 -1.03
C LYS A 185 -3.07 -24.31 -0.85
N ILE A 186 -2.79 -23.18 -1.49
CA ILE A 186 -1.50 -22.49 -1.40
C ILE A 186 -1.08 -22.09 0.03
N PRO A 187 -1.97 -21.72 0.97
CA PRO A 187 -1.57 -21.34 2.32
C PRO A 187 -0.87 -22.43 3.11
N THR A 188 -1.04 -23.70 2.74
CA THR A 188 -0.56 -24.85 3.50
C THR A 188 0.56 -25.65 2.82
N ALA A 189 0.86 -25.41 1.57
CA ALA A 189 1.90 -26.14 0.85
C ALA A 189 3.22 -25.38 0.84
N LYS A 190 4.26 -25.95 1.45
CA LYS A 190 5.67 -25.62 1.20
C LYS A 190 6.08 -25.98 -0.24
N ALA A 191 5.24 -25.74 -1.22
CA ALA A 191 5.56 -25.97 -2.62
C ALA A 191 6.28 -24.75 -3.16
N ALA A 192 7.57 -24.91 -3.47
CA ALA A 192 8.32 -23.95 -4.25
C ALA A 192 7.64 -23.79 -5.62
N VAL A 193 6.96 -22.68 -5.81
CA VAL A 193 6.42 -22.29 -7.12
C VAL A 193 7.62 -21.92 -7.99
N GLY A 194 8.09 -22.87 -8.75
CA GLY A 194 9.07 -22.61 -9.80
C GLY A 194 8.43 -21.84 -10.95
N MET A 195 9.11 -20.83 -11.41
CA MET A 195 8.82 -19.91 -12.51
C MET A 195 7.65 -20.31 -13.43
N ILE A 196 6.60 -19.54 -13.39
CA ILE A 196 5.58 -19.52 -14.43
C ILE A 196 6.18 -18.73 -15.60
N LYS A 197 6.47 -19.38 -16.72
CA LYS A 197 6.73 -18.71 -17.99
C LYS A 197 5.39 -18.56 -18.68
N SER A 198 4.91 -17.33 -18.81
CA SER A 198 3.82 -17.00 -19.71
C SER A 198 4.36 -16.92 -21.14
N ASP A 199 4.23 -17.97 -21.90
CA ASP A 199 4.34 -17.85 -23.36
C ASP A 199 3.01 -17.27 -23.86
N CYS A 200 3.01 -15.97 -24.14
CA CYS A 200 1.98 -15.33 -24.95
C CYS A 200 2.15 -15.83 -26.39
N THR A 201 1.44 -16.86 -26.76
CA THR A 201 1.15 -17.15 -28.17
C THR A 201 -0.25 -16.64 -28.47
N SER A 202 -0.29 -15.77 -29.48
CA SER A 202 -1.43 -15.08 -30.10
C SER A 202 -2.55 -16.00 -30.50
#